data_4f0e418d121cfbbb13544c482833a1e2
#
_entry.id   4f0e418d121cfbbb13544c482833a1e2
#
_cell.length_a   1.000
_cell.length_b   1.000
_cell.length_c   1.000
_cell.angle_alpha   90.00
_cell.angle_beta   90.00
_cell.angle_gamma   90.00
#
_symmetry.space_group_name_H-M   'P 1'
#
loop_
_entity.id
_entity.type
_entity.pdbx_description
1 polymer ?
#
loop_
_entity_poly.entity_id
_entity_poly.type
_entity_poly.pdbx_seq_one_letter_code
_entity_poly.pdbx_strand_id
1 'polypeptide(L)'
;MRRAVCPGSFDPITNGHLDIISRASRLYDEVYVAVMINKSKKGLFEVDERIDLIRQVTAEFGNVRVESFHGLLVDFCKQRDIPAIVKGLRAVSDFDYELQMAQMNNGLSGVETLFVPTNPTYSFLSSSLVKEVAAWGGDVSHLVPPLVLEALDGRLRKD
;
A
#
# COMPACT_ATOMS: atom_id res chain seq x y z
N MET A 1 15.54 6.38 16.19
CA MET A 1 15.17 6.16 14.76
C MET A 1 13.66 6.25 14.63
N ARG A 2 13.18 7.14 13.78
CA ARG A 2 11.75 7.33 13.54
C ARG A 2 11.29 6.37 12.44
N ARG A 3 10.37 5.49 12.81
CA ARG A 3 9.82 4.47 11.90
C ARG A 3 8.35 4.70 11.65
N ALA A 4 7.91 4.37 10.44
CA ALA A 4 6.50 4.35 10.07
C ALA A 4 6.19 3.10 9.24
N VAL A 5 4.91 2.75 9.17
CA VAL A 5 4.41 1.68 8.31
C VAL A 5 3.35 2.22 7.36
N CYS A 6 3.43 1.79 6.11
CA CYS A 6 2.38 1.97 5.11
C CYS A 6 1.75 0.60 4.84
N PRO A 7 0.58 0.32 5.41
CA PRO A 7 -0.06 -1.00 5.25
C PRO A 7 -0.99 -1.04 4.05
N GLY A 8 -1.22 -2.22 3.53
CA GLY A 8 -2.21 -2.45 2.49
C GLY A 8 -2.11 -3.83 1.87
N SER A 9 -3.01 -4.13 0.97
CA SER A 9 -2.99 -5.37 0.19
C SER A 9 -2.02 -5.29 -1.00
N PHE A 10 -1.91 -4.12 -1.62
CA PHE A 10 -1.00 -3.85 -2.76
C PHE A 10 -1.10 -4.90 -3.88
N ASP A 11 -2.29 -5.07 -4.42
CA ASP A 11 -2.59 -6.11 -5.40
C ASP A 11 -3.14 -5.54 -6.72
N PRO A 12 -2.33 -4.86 -7.51
CA PRO A 12 -0.93 -4.50 -7.32
C PRO A 12 -0.73 -3.14 -6.64
N ILE A 13 0.52 -2.79 -6.37
CA ILE A 13 0.90 -1.41 -6.02
C ILE A 13 0.61 -0.49 -7.21
N THR A 14 0.10 0.71 -6.91
CA THR A 14 -0.23 1.73 -7.90
C THR A 14 0.62 2.98 -7.70
N ASN A 15 0.54 3.93 -8.63
CA ASN A 15 1.21 5.22 -8.48
C ASN A 15 0.68 6.03 -7.28
N GLY A 16 -0.58 5.80 -6.90
CA GLY A 16 -1.14 6.39 -5.68
C GLY A 16 -0.47 5.87 -4.41
N HIS A 17 -0.28 4.56 -4.31
CA HIS A 17 0.48 3.96 -3.21
C HIS A 17 1.93 4.44 -3.20
N LEU A 18 2.57 4.45 -4.35
CA LEU A 18 3.97 4.83 -4.49
C LEU A 18 4.19 6.29 -4.07
N ASP A 19 3.25 7.18 -4.39
CA ASP A 19 3.30 8.57 -3.95
C ASP A 19 3.34 8.68 -2.42
N ILE A 20 2.44 7.99 -1.73
CA ILE A 20 2.39 7.99 -0.26
C ILE A 20 3.65 7.39 0.36
N ILE A 21 4.13 6.27 -0.18
CA ILE A 21 5.37 5.64 0.29
C ILE A 21 6.56 6.57 0.09
N SER A 22 6.66 7.20 -1.05
CA SER A 22 7.72 8.18 -1.35
C SER A 22 7.71 9.34 -0.36
N ARG A 23 6.54 9.88 -0.07
CA ARG A 23 6.38 11.01 0.86
C ARG A 23 6.72 10.58 2.30
N ALA A 24 6.27 9.41 2.71
CA ALA A 24 6.63 8.85 4.02
C ALA A 24 8.15 8.63 4.15
N SER A 25 8.80 8.16 3.08
CA SER A 25 10.24 7.89 3.08
C SER A 25 11.09 9.15 3.34
N ARG A 26 10.55 10.32 2.99
CA ARG A 26 11.21 11.61 3.24
C ARG A 26 10.99 12.15 4.65
N LEU A 27 9.96 11.68 5.33
CA LEU A 27 9.57 12.15 6.67
C LEU A 27 10.11 11.27 7.80
N TYR A 28 10.41 10.01 7.51
CA TYR A 28 10.84 9.03 8.49
C TYR A 28 12.21 8.46 8.14
N ASP A 29 12.92 8.00 9.16
CA ASP A 29 14.25 7.38 8.98
C ASP A 29 14.12 6.01 8.28
N GLU A 30 13.04 5.28 8.59
CA GLU A 30 12.76 3.97 8.01
C GLU A 30 11.25 3.81 7.81
N VAL A 31 10.85 3.32 6.64
CA VAL A 31 9.46 3.06 6.30
C VAL A 31 9.29 1.58 5.95
N TYR A 32 8.35 0.93 6.63
CA TYR A 32 7.92 -0.42 6.29
C TYR A 32 6.69 -0.34 5.40
N VAL A 33 6.72 -1.06 4.29
CA VAL A 33 5.52 -1.36 3.51
C VAL A 33 5.06 -2.74 3.95
N ALA A 34 3.93 -2.79 4.63
CA ALA A 34 3.41 -4.03 5.21
C ALA A 34 2.29 -4.58 4.34
N VAL A 35 2.59 -5.67 3.64
CA VAL A 35 1.64 -6.33 2.73
C VAL A 35 0.78 -7.30 3.53
N MET A 36 -0.52 -7.01 3.60
CA MET A 36 -1.47 -7.83 4.35
C MET A 36 -1.78 -9.13 3.62
N ILE A 37 -1.62 -10.24 4.34
CA ILE A 37 -2.04 -11.56 3.88
C ILE A 37 -3.50 -11.77 4.30
N ASN A 38 -4.38 -11.90 3.33
CA ASN A 38 -5.77 -12.26 3.57
C ASN A 38 -6.06 -13.64 2.99
N LYS A 39 -6.09 -14.65 3.85
CA LYS A 39 -6.29 -16.05 3.45
C LYS A 39 -7.68 -16.33 2.88
N SER A 40 -8.66 -15.47 3.18
CA SER A 40 -10.05 -15.63 2.71
C SER A 40 -10.27 -15.04 1.31
N LYS A 41 -9.34 -14.24 0.81
CA LYS A 41 -9.41 -13.63 -0.52
C LYS A 41 -8.22 -14.04 -1.36
N LYS A 42 -8.51 -14.55 -2.56
CA LYS A 42 -7.48 -14.77 -3.56
C LYS A 42 -7.28 -13.48 -4.35
N GLY A 43 -6.07 -12.90 -4.26
CA GLY A 43 -5.70 -11.75 -5.08
C GLY A 43 -5.31 -12.14 -6.50
N LEU A 44 -5.08 -11.13 -7.34
CA LEU A 44 -4.53 -11.35 -8.68
C LEU A 44 -3.09 -11.84 -8.61
N PHE A 45 -2.31 -11.29 -7.70
CA PHE A 45 -0.91 -11.66 -7.46
C PHE A 45 -0.78 -12.37 -6.12
N GLU A 46 0.09 -13.37 -6.06
CA GLU A 46 0.48 -13.98 -4.80
C GLU A 46 1.25 -12.96 -3.93
N VAL A 47 1.24 -13.16 -2.62
CA VAL A 47 1.89 -12.21 -1.68
C VAL A 47 3.36 -12.01 -2.02
N ASP A 48 4.09 -13.07 -2.33
CA ASP A 48 5.51 -12.99 -2.69
C ASP A 48 5.74 -12.17 -3.97
N GLU A 49 4.84 -12.28 -4.95
CA GLU A 49 4.89 -11.48 -6.17
C GLU A 49 4.66 -9.99 -5.87
N ARG A 50 3.70 -9.68 -4.99
CA ARG A 50 3.43 -8.30 -4.57
C ARG A 50 4.63 -7.69 -3.87
N ILE A 51 5.24 -8.43 -2.94
CA ILE A 51 6.44 -7.99 -2.21
C ILE A 51 7.58 -7.71 -3.19
N ASP A 52 7.80 -8.59 -4.15
CA ASP A 52 8.87 -8.44 -5.13
C ASP A 52 8.67 -7.20 -6.00
N LEU A 53 7.45 -6.99 -6.51
CA LEU A 53 7.11 -5.79 -7.27
C LEU A 53 7.33 -4.51 -6.46
N ILE A 54 6.88 -4.49 -5.20
CA ILE A 54 7.05 -3.33 -4.34
C ILE A 54 8.52 -3.05 -4.08
N ARG A 55 9.31 -4.08 -3.78
CA ARG A 55 10.76 -3.93 -3.57
C ARG A 55 11.45 -3.29 -4.76
N GLN A 56 11.10 -3.73 -5.95
CA GLN A 56 11.72 -3.20 -7.16
C GLN A 56 11.34 -1.74 -7.42
N VAL A 57 10.06 -1.38 -7.27
CA VAL A 57 9.61 0.00 -7.54
C VAL A 57 9.96 0.99 -6.43
N THR A 58 10.33 0.51 -5.24
CA THR A 58 10.75 1.36 -4.11
C THR A 58 12.26 1.34 -3.86
N ALA A 59 13.03 0.60 -4.67
CA ALA A 59 14.47 0.42 -4.47
C ALA A 59 15.25 1.73 -4.41
N GLU A 60 14.81 2.74 -5.13
CA GLU A 60 15.47 4.07 -5.18
C GLU A 60 15.37 4.85 -3.85
N PHE A 61 14.41 4.52 -2.98
CA PHE A 61 14.22 5.29 -1.74
C PHE A 61 15.23 4.96 -0.65
N GLY A 62 15.85 3.80 -0.69
CA GLY A 62 16.96 3.43 0.21
C GLY A 62 16.57 3.08 1.64
N ASN A 63 15.48 3.65 2.19
CA ASN A 63 15.02 3.45 3.56
C ASN A 63 13.67 2.73 3.66
N VAL A 64 13.23 2.12 2.57
CA VAL A 64 11.95 1.38 2.51
C VAL A 64 12.22 -0.12 2.63
N ARG A 65 11.53 -0.76 3.57
CA ARG A 65 11.54 -2.21 3.76
C ARG A 65 10.16 -2.77 3.45
N VAL A 66 10.11 -3.92 2.81
CA VAL A 66 8.84 -4.54 2.39
C VAL A 66 8.73 -5.90 3.06
N GLU A 67 7.67 -6.09 3.82
CA GLU A 67 7.39 -7.33 4.54
C GLU A 67 5.90 -7.66 4.46
N SER A 68 5.57 -8.91 4.61
CA SER A 68 4.18 -9.34 4.75
C SER A 68 3.80 -9.49 6.22
N PHE A 69 2.51 -9.41 6.51
CA PHE A 69 1.97 -9.72 7.82
C PHE A 69 0.57 -10.33 7.71
N HIS A 70 0.19 -11.10 8.72
CA HIS A 70 -1.18 -11.54 8.90
C HIS A 70 -1.60 -11.20 10.34
N GLY A 71 -2.90 -11.10 10.58
CA GLY A 71 -3.40 -10.71 11.89
C GLY A 71 -3.45 -9.20 12.06
N LEU A 72 -3.20 -8.73 13.28
CA LEU A 72 -3.33 -7.31 13.61
C LEU A 72 -2.11 -6.50 13.18
N LEU A 73 -2.36 -5.41 12.50
CA LEU A 73 -1.30 -4.45 12.14
C LEU A 73 -0.54 -3.92 13.36
N VAL A 74 -1.24 -3.72 14.47
CA VAL A 74 -0.62 -3.22 15.70
C VAL A 74 0.41 -4.19 16.28
N ASP A 75 0.24 -5.49 16.09
CA ASP A 75 1.23 -6.49 16.51
C ASP A 75 2.49 -6.40 15.65
N PHE A 76 2.33 -6.22 14.35
CA PHE A 76 3.44 -5.96 13.45
C PHE A 76 4.22 -4.71 13.87
N CYS A 77 3.51 -3.62 14.18
CA CYS A 77 4.12 -2.38 14.65
C CYS A 77 4.89 -2.58 15.94
N LYS A 78 4.30 -3.28 16.90
CA LYS A 78 4.91 -3.54 18.21
C LYS A 78 6.20 -4.33 18.09
N GLN A 79 6.22 -5.37 17.26
CA GLN A 79 7.40 -6.21 17.05
C GLN A 79 8.58 -5.46 16.44
N ARG A 80 8.33 -4.34 15.76
CA ARG A 80 9.35 -3.57 15.03
C ARG A 80 9.56 -2.18 15.56
N ASP A 81 8.96 -1.85 16.71
CA ASP A 81 9.04 -0.52 17.31
C ASP A 81 8.61 0.58 16.33
N ILE A 82 7.46 0.39 15.69
CA ILE A 82 6.90 1.35 14.76
C ILE A 82 5.80 2.15 15.46
N PRO A 83 6.01 3.46 15.73
CA PRO A 83 5.03 4.26 16.45
C PRO A 83 3.96 4.89 15.56
N ALA A 84 4.11 4.85 14.25
CA ALA A 84 3.26 5.58 13.32
C ALA A 84 2.82 4.73 12.13
N ILE A 85 1.52 4.80 11.82
CA ILE A 85 0.94 4.28 10.59
C ILE A 85 0.69 5.48 9.67
N VAL A 86 1.16 5.41 8.43
CA VAL A 86 0.92 6.45 7.43
C VAL A 86 -0.05 5.92 6.39
N LYS A 87 -1.15 6.62 6.20
CA LYS A 87 -2.19 6.26 5.23
C LYS A 87 -2.52 7.43 4.33
N GLY A 88 -2.69 7.15 3.04
CA GLY A 88 -3.26 8.10 2.10
C GLY A 88 -4.75 8.25 2.32
N LEU A 89 -5.24 9.48 2.21
CA LEU A 89 -6.66 9.79 2.33
C LEU A 89 -7.16 10.36 1.00
N ARG A 90 -8.17 9.73 0.40
CA ARG A 90 -8.66 10.08 -0.94
C ARG A 90 -10.01 10.75 -0.93
N ALA A 91 -10.98 10.20 -0.24
CA ALA A 91 -12.37 10.66 -0.25
C ALA A 91 -12.97 10.59 1.15
N VAL A 92 -14.08 11.31 1.33
CA VAL A 92 -14.80 11.39 2.62
C VAL A 92 -15.26 10.02 3.11
N SER A 93 -15.71 9.15 2.20
CA SER A 93 -16.13 7.78 2.53
C SER A 93 -15.01 6.92 3.08
N ASP A 94 -13.76 7.13 2.61
CA ASP A 94 -12.59 6.45 3.17
C ASP A 94 -12.31 6.95 4.59
N PHE A 95 -12.51 8.24 4.84
CA PHE A 95 -12.15 8.87 6.11
C PHE A 95 -12.89 8.27 7.30
N ASP A 96 -14.19 8.05 7.19
CA ASP A 96 -14.98 7.53 8.31
C ASP A 96 -14.47 6.18 8.79
N TYR A 97 -14.23 5.26 7.87
CA TYR A 97 -13.70 3.94 8.18
C TYR A 97 -12.26 4.03 8.70
N GLU A 98 -11.42 4.81 8.04
CA GLU A 98 -10.00 4.95 8.42
C GLU A 98 -9.85 5.61 9.79
N LEU A 99 -10.73 6.56 10.14
CA LEU A 99 -10.74 7.18 11.46
C LEU A 99 -11.08 6.16 12.55
N GLN A 100 -12.09 5.32 12.32
CA GLN A 100 -12.47 4.25 13.25
C GLN A 100 -11.32 3.28 13.48
N MET A 101 -10.63 2.87 12.41
CA MET A 101 -9.46 1.99 12.50
C MET A 101 -8.30 2.65 13.24
N ALA A 102 -8.06 3.94 12.99
CA ALA A 102 -7.01 4.70 13.68
C ALA A 102 -7.27 4.76 15.19
N GLN A 103 -8.51 5.01 15.58
CA GLN A 103 -8.91 5.05 16.99
C GLN A 103 -8.81 3.68 17.66
N MET A 104 -9.23 2.63 16.95
CA MET A 104 -9.10 1.25 17.45
C MET A 104 -7.63 0.87 17.65
N ASN A 105 -6.78 1.14 16.66
CA ASN A 105 -5.36 0.81 16.72
C ASN A 105 -4.65 1.59 17.85
N ASN A 106 -5.01 2.85 18.02
CA ASN A 106 -4.48 3.65 19.14
C ASN A 106 -4.88 3.07 20.49
N GLY A 107 -6.13 2.68 20.64
CA GLY A 107 -6.63 2.05 21.87
C GLY A 107 -5.95 0.72 22.18
N LEU A 108 -5.58 -0.04 21.16
CA LEU A 108 -4.94 -1.36 21.32
C LEU A 108 -3.45 -1.26 21.70
N SER A 109 -2.73 -0.28 21.17
CA SER A 109 -1.26 -0.27 21.29
C SER A 109 -0.62 1.11 21.46
N GLY A 110 -1.40 2.18 21.39
CA GLY A 110 -0.85 3.54 21.41
C GLY A 110 -0.25 4.01 20.09
N VAL A 111 -0.30 3.19 19.02
CA VAL A 111 0.20 3.60 17.70
C VAL A 111 -0.64 4.75 17.14
N GLU A 112 0.02 5.74 16.55
CA GLU A 112 -0.66 6.87 15.91
C GLU A 112 -0.83 6.62 14.42
N THR A 113 -1.94 7.13 13.86
CA THR A 113 -2.18 7.09 12.41
C THR A 113 -2.14 8.51 11.85
N LEU A 114 -1.28 8.72 10.87
CA LEU A 114 -1.14 9.98 10.17
C LEU A 114 -1.78 9.85 8.79
N PHE A 115 -2.76 10.70 8.50
CA PHE A 115 -3.40 10.73 7.21
C PHE A 115 -2.72 11.76 6.31
N VAL A 116 -2.34 11.33 5.12
CA VAL A 116 -1.71 12.17 4.12
C VAL A 116 -2.69 12.32 2.95
N PRO A 117 -3.09 13.54 2.60
CA PRO A 117 -3.95 13.74 1.43
C PRO A 117 -3.26 13.20 0.19
N THR A 118 -3.95 12.38 -0.58
CA THR A 118 -3.40 11.84 -1.82
C THR A 118 -3.20 12.95 -2.85
N ASN A 119 -2.24 12.75 -3.74
CA ASN A 119 -2.10 13.61 -4.90
C ASN A 119 -3.42 13.63 -5.68
N PRO A 120 -3.97 14.81 -6.04
CA PRO A 120 -5.25 14.89 -6.77
C PRO A 120 -5.28 14.07 -8.05
N THR A 121 -4.15 13.91 -8.72
CA THR A 121 -4.02 13.07 -9.93
C THR A 121 -4.42 11.61 -9.66
N TYR A 122 -4.25 11.13 -8.44
CA TYR A 122 -4.51 9.75 -8.04
C TYR A 122 -5.68 9.60 -7.06
N SER A 123 -6.49 10.64 -6.87
CA SER A 123 -7.56 10.64 -5.86
C SER A 123 -8.65 9.59 -6.11
N PHE A 124 -8.86 9.19 -7.37
CA PHE A 124 -9.82 8.15 -7.76
C PHE A 124 -9.21 6.74 -7.79
N LEU A 125 -7.90 6.64 -7.64
CA LEU A 125 -7.13 5.44 -7.96
C LEU A 125 -7.21 4.39 -6.85
N SER A 126 -7.47 3.14 -7.25
CA SER A 126 -7.38 1.97 -6.38
C SER A 126 -6.85 0.78 -7.18
N SER A 127 -6.31 -0.21 -6.50
CA SER A 127 -5.88 -1.47 -7.15
C SER A 127 -7.05 -2.18 -7.81
N SER A 128 -8.23 -2.15 -7.19
CA SER A 128 -9.44 -2.77 -7.74
C SER A 128 -9.84 -2.12 -9.06
N LEU A 129 -9.82 -0.79 -9.14
CA LEU A 129 -10.15 -0.08 -10.37
C LEU A 129 -9.14 -0.37 -11.48
N VAL A 130 -7.84 -0.39 -11.14
CA VAL A 130 -6.77 -0.73 -12.10
C VAL A 130 -7.00 -2.13 -12.68
N LYS A 131 -7.27 -3.10 -11.83
CA LYS A 131 -7.52 -4.49 -12.29
C LYS A 131 -8.75 -4.59 -13.19
N GLU A 132 -9.82 -3.91 -12.82
CA GLU A 132 -11.06 -3.89 -13.60
C GLU A 132 -10.84 -3.30 -14.99
N VAL A 133 -10.22 -2.13 -15.06
CA VAL A 133 -9.97 -1.44 -16.33
C VAL A 133 -8.99 -2.24 -17.19
N ALA A 134 -7.91 -2.73 -16.62
CA ALA A 134 -6.90 -3.52 -17.33
C ALA A 134 -7.49 -4.85 -17.88
N ALA A 135 -8.37 -5.49 -17.11
CA ALA A 135 -9.03 -6.74 -17.53
C ALA A 135 -9.88 -6.56 -18.80
N TRP A 136 -10.43 -5.36 -19.00
CA TRP A 136 -11.21 -5.02 -20.20
C TRP A 136 -10.36 -4.36 -21.30
N GLY A 137 -9.03 -4.36 -21.16
CA GLY A 137 -8.12 -3.83 -22.16
C GLY A 137 -7.94 -2.33 -22.13
N GLY A 138 -8.39 -1.65 -21.07
CA GLY A 138 -8.18 -0.22 -20.87
C GLY A 138 -6.73 0.12 -20.56
N ASP A 139 -6.30 1.31 -20.93
CA ASP A 139 -4.93 1.79 -20.68
C ASP A 139 -4.79 2.28 -19.23
N VAL A 140 -3.97 1.59 -18.46
CA VAL A 140 -3.63 1.97 -17.07
C VAL A 140 -2.16 2.35 -16.93
N SER A 141 -1.46 2.59 -18.03
CA SER A 141 -0.02 2.87 -18.03
C SER A 141 0.37 4.11 -17.23
N HIS A 142 -0.52 5.07 -17.10
CA HIS A 142 -0.30 6.31 -16.32
C HIS A 142 -0.65 6.16 -14.83
N LEU A 143 -1.15 5.00 -14.42
CA LEU A 143 -1.67 4.74 -13.07
C LEU A 143 -0.80 3.79 -12.25
N VAL A 144 0.10 3.07 -12.93
CA VAL A 144 1.00 2.10 -12.29
C VAL A 144 2.42 2.26 -12.82
N PRO A 145 3.44 1.85 -12.04
CA PRO A 145 4.80 1.80 -12.55
C PRO A 145 4.93 0.85 -13.76
N PRO A 146 5.88 1.11 -14.68
CA PRO A 146 6.05 0.27 -15.88
C PRO A 146 6.21 -1.23 -15.59
N LEU A 147 6.95 -1.58 -14.55
CA LEU A 147 7.13 -2.98 -14.15
C LEU A 147 5.82 -3.64 -13.73
N VAL A 148 4.96 -2.88 -13.05
CA VAL A 148 3.62 -3.34 -12.62
C VAL A 148 2.71 -3.49 -13.82
N LEU A 149 2.77 -2.57 -14.79
CA LEU A 149 2.01 -2.68 -16.04
C LEU A 149 2.36 -3.97 -16.78
N GLU A 150 3.63 -4.28 -16.89
CA GLU A 150 4.10 -5.51 -17.53
C GLU A 150 3.55 -6.75 -16.82
N ALA A 151 3.59 -6.77 -15.50
CA ALA A 151 3.05 -7.87 -14.70
C ALA A 151 1.53 -8.02 -14.86
N LEU A 152 0.80 -6.91 -14.90
CA LEU A 152 -0.65 -6.90 -15.14
C LEU A 152 -0.99 -7.46 -16.52
N ASP A 153 -0.29 -6.99 -17.55
CA ASP A 153 -0.51 -7.45 -18.92
C ASP A 153 -0.25 -8.96 -19.04
N GLY A 154 0.81 -9.44 -18.44
CA GLY A 154 1.13 -10.88 -18.44
C GLY A 154 0.09 -11.74 -17.72
N ARG A 155 -0.52 -11.20 -16.67
CA ARG A 155 -1.50 -11.93 -15.86
C ARG A 155 -2.92 -11.86 -16.42
N LEU A 156 -3.30 -10.76 -17.06
CA LEU A 156 -4.66 -10.49 -17.51
C LEU A 156 -4.89 -10.74 -19.00
N ARG A 157 -3.84 -10.91 -19.80
CA ARG A 157 -4.01 -11.29 -21.20
C ARG A 157 -4.64 -12.66 -21.27
N LYS A 158 -5.85 -12.68 -21.79
CA LYS A 158 -6.47 -13.90 -22.29
C LYS A 158 -6.14 -13.99 -23.77
N ASP A 159 -5.46 -15.02 -24.12
CA ASP A 159 -5.23 -15.37 -25.52
C ASP A 159 -6.57 -15.63 -26.24
#